data_945b263577b7e1df1276fab6485aac65
#
_entry.id   945b263577b7e1df1276fab6485aac65
#
_cell.length_a   1.000
_cell.length_b   1.000
_cell.length_c   1.000
_cell.angle_alpha   90.00
_cell.angle_beta   90.00
_cell.angle_gamma   90.00
#
_symmetry.space_group_name_H-M   'P 1'
#
loop_
_entity.id
_entity.type
_entity.pdbx_description
1 polymer ?
#
loop_
_entity_poly.entity_id
_entity_poly.type
_entity_poly.pdbx_seq_one_letter_code
_entity_poly.pdbx_strand_id
1 'polypeptide(L)'
;LLLFTFSLVRILIPFEFSWQKIISDRYIYAILMYPYIWAGKYHNFLFSITMGIWISGICFFSYRFFRKTASSYAYLREIDKCTSNDITNIFSRIHTGKKIPIFKSSVIETPFLAGLFHPAVYIPNYEYTEEQLYYILLHEYTHYKNKDLWVKLLCNLFCIVFWWNPIIYLLPKDLNAIL
;
A
#
# COMPACT_ATOMS: atom_id res chain seq x y z
N LEU A 1 -0.84 20.72 -9.39
CA LEU A 1 -1.42 19.46 -9.89
C LEU A 1 -1.65 19.50 -11.40
N LEU A 2 -2.41 20.47 -11.92
CA LEU A 2 -2.66 20.67 -13.36
C LEU A 2 -1.38 20.83 -14.18
N LEU A 3 -0.40 21.57 -13.69
CA LEU A 3 0.89 21.75 -14.38
C LEU A 3 1.74 20.47 -14.36
N PHE A 4 1.66 19.69 -13.30
CA PHE A 4 2.37 18.41 -13.21
C PHE A 4 1.73 17.35 -14.12
N THR A 5 0.40 17.29 -14.18
CA THR A 5 -0.30 16.41 -15.14
C THR A 5 -0.04 16.87 -16.59
N PHE A 6 0.03 18.17 -16.85
CA PHE A 6 0.38 18.68 -18.18
C PHE A 6 1.83 18.35 -18.58
N SER A 7 2.77 18.40 -17.63
CA SER A 7 4.17 18.00 -17.86
C SER A 7 4.28 16.49 -18.09
N LEU A 8 3.52 15.68 -17.36
CA LEU A 8 3.48 14.22 -17.55
C LEU A 8 2.86 13.83 -18.90
N VAL A 9 1.78 14.51 -19.31
CA VAL A 9 1.16 14.32 -20.62
C VAL A 9 2.13 14.71 -21.73
N ARG A 10 2.92 15.77 -21.53
CA ARG A 10 3.94 16.22 -22.50
C ARG A 10 5.11 15.24 -22.66
N ILE A 11 5.47 14.52 -21.59
CA ILE A 11 6.51 13.47 -21.62
C ILE A 11 5.99 12.21 -22.32
N LEU A 12 4.70 11.90 -22.16
CA LEU A 12 4.08 10.70 -22.72
C LEU A 12 3.65 10.87 -24.19
N ILE A 13 3.45 12.10 -24.66
CA ILE A 13 3.03 12.37 -26.02
C ILE A 13 4.09 13.29 -26.67
N PRO A 14 5.08 12.73 -27.38
CA PRO A 14 6.08 13.50 -28.11
C PRO A 14 5.48 14.07 -29.40
N PHE A 15 4.40 14.86 -29.30
CA PHE A 15 3.92 15.66 -30.41
C PHE A 15 4.61 17.02 -30.37
N GLU A 16 5.65 17.18 -31.15
CA GLU A 16 6.15 18.48 -31.53
C GLU A 16 5.16 19.10 -32.52
N PHE A 17 4.07 19.66 -31.98
CA PHE A 17 3.21 20.54 -32.77
C PHE A 17 3.96 21.87 -32.96
N SER A 18 4.41 22.11 -34.19
CA SER A 18 5.01 23.40 -34.58
C SER A 18 3.93 24.48 -34.56
N TRP A 19 3.65 25.02 -33.39
CA TRP A 19 2.67 26.09 -33.14
C TRP A 19 3.07 27.43 -33.72
N GLN A 20 4.29 27.56 -34.26
CA GLN A 20 4.85 28.84 -34.74
C GLN A 20 4.05 29.46 -35.89
N LYS A 21 3.25 28.69 -36.63
CA LYS A 21 2.44 29.23 -37.75
C LYS A 21 1.02 29.67 -37.41
N ILE A 22 0.49 29.25 -36.25
CA ILE A 22 -0.94 29.50 -35.91
C ILE A 22 -1.10 30.71 -35.00
N ILE A 23 -0.05 31.14 -34.30
CA ILE A 23 -0.12 32.22 -33.30
C ILE A 23 0.54 33.50 -33.85
N SER A 24 0.07 34.01 -35.00
CA SER A 24 0.45 35.36 -35.45
C SER A 24 -0.49 36.44 -34.90
N ASP A 25 -1.65 36.04 -34.33
CA ASP A 25 -2.58 37.01 -33.74
C ASP A 25 -2.15 37.39 -32.31
N ARG A 26 -1.84 38.65 -32.11
CA ARG A 26 -1.40 39.24 -30.83
C ARG A 26 -2.36 38.91 -29.67
N TYR A 27 -3.65 38.77 -29.94
CA TYR A 27 -4.67 38.46 -28.93
C TYR A 27 -4.62 37.01 -28.48
N ILE A 28 -4.44 36.05 -29.39
CA ILE A 28 -4.34 34.62 -29.07
C ILE A 28 -3.07 34.37 -28.27
N TYR A 29 -1.95 34.97 -28.66
CA TYR A 29 -0.69 34.88 -27.91
C TYR A 29 -0.84 35.44 -26.49
N ALA A 30 -1.49 36.61 -26.31
CA ALA A 30 -1.72 37.19 -25.01
C ALA A 30 -2.59 36.29 -24.12
N ILE A 31 -3.67 35.71 -24.64
CA ILE A 31 -4.57 34.81 -23.88
C ILE A 31 -3.85 33.54 -23.46
N LEU A 32 -3.04 32.94 -24.32
CA LEU A 32 -2.31 31.71 -24.01
C LEU A 32 -1.11 31.94 -23.08
N MET A 33 -0.42 33.11 -23.23
CA MET A 33 0.76 33.41 -22.42
C MET A 33 0.46 34.10 -21.10
N TYR A 34 -0.69 34.75 -20.95
CA TYR A 34 -1.06 35.42 -19.71
C TYR A 34 -1.09 34.46 -18.49
N PRO A 35 -1.71 33.25 -18.55
CA PRO A 35 -1.64 32.27 -17.46
C PRO A 35 -0.22 31.81 -17.17
N TYR A 36 0.61 31.66 -18.20
CA TYR A 36 2.01 31.26 -18.05
C TYR A 36 2.86 32.32 -17.36
N ILE A 37 2.71 33.59 -17.79
CA ILE A 37 3.40 34.73 -17.17
C ILE A 37 2.94 34.92 -15.72
N TRP A 38 1.62 34.82 -15.49
CA TRP A 38 1.04 34.93 -14.15
C TRP A 38 1.53 33.77 -13.23
N ALA A 39 1.53 32.53 -13.72
CA ALA A 39 2.08 31.38 -12.99
C ALA A 39 3.57 31.55 -12.70
N GLY A 40 4.36 32.14 -13.63
CA GLY A 40 5.76 32.42 -13.41
C GLY A 40 5.98 33.45 -12.29
N LYS A 41 5.16 34.49 -12.23
CA LYS A 41 5.24 35.54 -11.19
C LYS A 41 4.96 35.01 -9.79
N TYR A 42 4.03 34.05 -9.68
CA TYR A 42 3.61 33.46 -8.38
C TYR A 42 4.12 32.02 -8.18
N HIS A 43 5.07 31.60 -8.99
CA HIS A 43 5.60 30.23 -8.98
C HIS A 43 5.99 29.75 -7.57
N ASN A 44 6.78 30.52 -6.84
CA ASN A 44 7.24 30.13 -5.50
C ASN A 44 6.07 30.01 -4.51
N PHE A 45 5.11 30.90 -4.58
CA PHE A 45 3.94 30.90 -3.71
C PHE A 45 3.01 29.71 -4.01
N LEU A 46 2.69 29.49 -5.28
CA LEU A 46 1.87 28.35 -5.71
C LEU A 46 2.55 27.02 -5.41
N PHE A 47 3.86 26.94 -5.63
CA PHE A 47 4.65 25.76 -5.29
C PHE A 47 4.60 25.47 -3.78
N SER A 48 4.76 26.49 -2.94
CA SER A 48 4.71 26.31 -1.47
C SER A 48 3.34 25.84 -1.01
N ILE A 49 2.25 26.36 -1.58
CA ILE A 49 0.88 25.92 -1.24
C ILE A 49 0.67 24.47 -1.67
N THR A 50 1.02 24.11 -2.90
CA THR A 50 0.84 22.73 -3.39
C THR A 50 1.66 21.73 -2.59
N MET A 51 2.90 22.08 -2.24
CA MET A 51 3.73 21.25 -1.35
C MET A 51 3.14 21.12 0.05
N GLY A 52 2.61 22.23 0.60
CA GLY A 52 1.93 22.22 1.90
C GLY A 52 0.72 21.28 1.91
N ILE A 53 -0.13 21.35 0.89
CA ILE A 53 -1.29 20.46 0.74
C ILE A 53 -0.82 19.00 0.59
N TRP A 54 0.20 18.74 -0.21
CA TRP A 54 0.72 17.39 -0.41
C TRP A 54 1.29 16.78 0.87
N ILE A 55 2.11 17.54 1.60
CA ILE A 55 2.69 17.11 2.88
C ILE A 55 1.59 16.88 3.93
N SER A 56 0.60 17.77 4.02
CA SER A 56 -0.51 17.60 4.96
C SER A 56 -1.32 16.33 4.67
N GLY A 57 -1.54 16.00 3.41
CA GLY A 57 -2.15 14.74 3.00
C GLY A 57 -1.32 13.53 3.41
N ILE A 58 -0.01 13.54 3.18
CA ILE A 58 0.90 12.46 3.63
C ILE A 58 0.81 12.29 5.14
N CYS A 59 0.88 13.36 5.92
CA CYS A 59 0.77 13.30 7.38
C CYS A 59 -0.57 12.70 7.83
N PHE A 60 -1.68 13.12 7.22
CA PHE A 60 -3.02 12.62 7.53
C PHE A 60 -3.16 11.12 7.24
N PHE A 61 -2.76 10.67 6.04
CA PHE A 61 -2.87 9.26 5.67
C PHE A 61 -1.88 8.38 6.41
N SER A 62 -0.66 8.88 6.72
CA SER A 62 0.29 8.21 7.60
C SER A 62 -0.30 8.00 8.99
N TYR A 63 -0.87 9.03 9.60
CA TYR A 63 -1.53 8.93 10.90
C TYR A 63 -2.64 7.87 10.90
N ARG A 64 -3.51 7.88 9.88
CA ARG A 64 -4.56 6.86 9.73
C ARG A 64 -3.99 5.44 9.62
N PHE A 65 -2.94 5.27 8.83
CA PHE A 65 -2.28 3.99 8.64
C PHE A 65 -1.69 3.48 9.97
N PHE A 66 -0.91 4.30 10.65
CA PHE A 66 -0.30 3.92 11.93
C PHE A 66 -1.35 3.62 13.00
N ARG A 67 -2.41 4.42 13.09
CA ARG A 67 -3.49 4.19 14.04
C ARG A 67 -4.21 2.87 13.77
N LYS A 68 -4.53 2.57 12.51
CA LYS A 68 -5.16 1.29 12.11
C LYS A 68 -4.24 0.12 12.45
N THR A 69 -2.97 0.22 12.08
CA THR A 69 -1.97 -0.82 12.34
C THR A 69 -1.77 -1.05 13.83
N ALA A 70 -1.62 0.01 14.62
CA ALA A 70 -1.49 -0.09 16.09
C ALA A 70 -2.71 -0.75 16.74
N SER A 71 -3.92 -0.41 16.30
CA SER A 71 -5.15 -1.05 16.78
C SER A 71 -5.18 -2.54 16.46
N SER A 72 -4.78 -2.93 15.25
CA SER A 72 -4.69 -4.34 14.86
C SER A 72 -3.65 -5.11 15.68
N TYR A 73 -2.48 -4.50 15.92
CA TYR A 73 -1.46 -5.12 16.78
C TYR A 73 -1.87 -5.22 18.24
N ALA A 74 -2.58 -4.22 18.79
CA ALA A 74 -3.12 -4.28 20.14
C ALA A 74 -4.10 -5.45 20.29
N TYR A 75 -5.00 -5.61 19.32
CA TYR A 75 -5.92 -6.75 19.26
C TYR A 75 -5.20 -8.11 19.22
N LEU A 76 -4.17 -8.24 18.37
CA LEU A 76 -3.38 -9.49 18.28
C LEU A 76 -2.59 -9.80 19.56
N ARG A 77 -2.25 -8.79 20.34
CA ARG A 77 -1.52 -8.95 21.61
C ARG A 77 -2.39 -9.55 22.73
N GLU A 78 -3.70 -9.29 22.68
CA GLU A 78 -4.68 -9.83 23.65
C GLU A 78 -5.06 -11.28 23.34
N ILE A 79 -4.70 -11.80 22.16
CA ILE A 79 -4.98 -13.19 21.79
C ILE A 79 -4.12 -14.14 22.63
N ASP A 80 -4.77 -15.02 23.34
CA ASP A 80 -4.10 -16.06 24.14
C ASP A 80 -3.19 -16.93 23.26
N LYS A 81 -1.93 -17.02 23.70
CA LYS A 81 -0.87 -17.73 22.99
C LYS A 81 -0.94 -19.22 23.31
N CYS A 82 -1.99 -19.89 22.89
CA CYS A 82 -2.10 -21.35 23.02
C CYS A 82 -1.33 -22.02 21.86
N THR A 83 -0.09 -22.37 22.11
CA THR A 83 0.70 -23.17 21.16
C THR A 83 0.53 -24.67 21.54
N SER A 84 -0.16 -25.44 20.70
CA SER A 84 -0.21 -26.91 20.84
C SER A 84 1.08 -27.50 20.25
N ASN A 85 1.67 -28.47 20.96
CA ASN A 85 2.86 -29.19 20.49
C ASN A 85 2.60 -29.94 19.17
N ASP A 86 1.39 -30.38 18.93
CA ASP A 86 1.00 -31.11 17.72
C ASP A 86 1.11 -30.22 16.47
N ILE A 87 0.75 -28.95 16.59
CA ILE A 87 0.81 -27.97 15.49
C ILE A 87 2.26 -27.67 15.11
N THR A 88 3.13 -27.55 16.10
CA THR A 88 4.57 -27.32 15.85
C THR A 88 5.22 -28.52 15.17
N ASN A 89 4.78 -29.73 15.43
CA ASN A 89 5.26 -30.94 14.76
C ASN A 89 4.83 -30.97 13.28
N ILE A 90 3.59 -30.65 12.99
CA ILE A 90 3.08 -30.55 11.60
C ILE A 90 3.85 -29.46 10.83
N PHE A 91 4.05 -28.30 11.43
CA PHE A 91 4.76 -27.20 10.80
C PHE A 91 6.25 -27.54 10.53
N SER A 92 6.88 -28.34 11.37
CA SER A 92 8.25 -28.79 11.16
C SER A 92 8.44 -29.68 9.91
N ARG A 93 7.37 -30.32 9.43
CA ARG A 93 7.36 -31.08 8.15
C ARG A 93 7.31 -30.15 6.93
N ILE A 94 6.75 -28.95 7.09
CA ILE A 94 6.63 -27.94 6.00
C ILE A 94 7.95 -27.16 5.88
N HIS A 95 8.56 -26.84 7.00
CA HIS A 95 9.73 -25.98 7.04
C HIS A 95 10.76 -26.41 8.09
N THR A 96 12.00 -26.59 7.65
CA THR A 96 13.14 -26.97 8.49
C THR A 96 13.95 -25.78 9.02
N GLY A 97 13.54 -24.54 8.71
CA GLY A 97 14.24 -23.30 9.08
C GLY A 97 13.75 -22.67 10.38
N LYS A 98 13.73 -21.33 10.42
CA LYS A 98 13.30 -20.54 11.59
C LYS A 98 11.86 -20.85 11.94
N LYS A 99 11.61 -21.29 13.18
CA LYS A 99 10.27 -21.58 13.67
C LYS A 99 9.42 -20.29 13.66
N ILE A 100 8.27 -20.33 12.99
CA ILE A 100 7.25 -19.28 13.04
C ILE A 100 6.27 -19.66 14.14
N PRO A 101 6.00 -18.79 15.13
CA PRO A 101 5.01 -19.07 16.17
C PRO A 101 3.61 -19.16 15.56
N ILE A 102 2.82 -20.11 16.07
CA ILE A 102 1.45 -20.33 15.63
C ILE A 102 0.54 -20.16 16.85
N PHE A 103 -0.49 -19.35 16.68
CA PHE A 103 -1.44 -19.02 17.74
C PHE A 103 -2.84 -19.46 17.35
N LYS A 104 -3.56 -20.12 18.27
CA LYS A 104 -4.98 -20.43 18.14
C LYS A 104 -5.82 -19.45 18.94
N SER A 105 -6.94 -19.02 18.38
CA SER A 105 -7.89 -18.17 19.08
C SER A 105 -9.32 -18.39 18.60
N SER A 106 -10.27 -18.31 19.53
CA SER A 106 -11.71 -18.39 19.23
C SER A 106 -12.27 -17.11 18.61
N VAL A 107 -11.50 -16.02 18.67
CA VAL A 107 -11.91 -14.70 18.14
C VAL A 107 -11.54 -14.56 16.65
N ILE A 108 -10.71 -15.46 16.15
CA ILE A 108 -10.27 -15.47 14.75
C ILE A 108 -11.24 -16.35 13.94
N GLU A 109 -11.73 -15.83 12.84
CA GLU A 109 -12.62 -16.55 11.92
C GLU A 109 -11.87 -17.25 10.78
N THR A 110 -10.79 -16.65 10.30
CA THR A 110 -9.99 -17.17 9.18
C THR A 110 -8.50 -17.21 9.53
N PRO A 111 -7.76 -18.23 9.08
CA PRO A 111 -6.31 -18.25 9.23
C PRO A 111 -5.68 -17.03 8.55
N PHE A 112 -4.59 -16.49 9.11
CA PHE A 112 -3.81 -15.43 8.50
C PHE A 112 -2.40 -15.33 9.09
N LEU A 113 -1.48 -14.80 8.28
CA LEU A 113 -0.13 -14.42 8.68
C LEU A 113 -0.10 -12.95 9.09
N ALA A 114 0.46 -12.63 10.25
CA ALA A 114 0.69 -11.26 10.71
C ALA A 114 2.09 -11.08 11.29
N GLY A 115 2.53 -9.80 11.34
CA GLY A 115 3.83 -9.44 11.90
C GLY A 115 4.92 -9.29 10.85
N LEU A 116 5.31 -8.04 10.56
CA LEU A 116 6.32 -7.75 9.54
C LEU A 116 7.73 -8.18 9.94
N PHE A 117 8.14 -7.90 11.19
CA PHE A 117 9.47 -8.22 11.72
C PHE A 117 9.48 -9.52 12.53
N HIS A 118 8.35 -9.86 13.15
CA HIS A 118 8.15 -11.07 13.92
C HIS A 118 6.89 -11.78 13.40
N PRO A 119 7.00 -12.45 12.24
CA PRO A 119 5.86 -13.10 11.62
C PRO A 119 5.32 -14.22 12.52
N ALA A 120 4.01 -14.28 12.61
CA ALA A 120 3.27 -15.30 13.34
C ALA A 120 2.04 -15.71 12.53
N VAL A 121 1.69 -16.98 12.57
CA VAL A 121 0.47 -17.52 11.97
C VAL A 121 -0.61 -17.59 13.03
N TYR A 122 -1.76 -17.06 12.70
CA TYR A 122 -2.96 -17.07 13.56
C TYR A 122 -4.01 -17.95 12.93
N ILE A 123 -4.56 -18.89 13.69
CA ILE A 123 -5.58 -19.83 13.22
C ILE A 123 -6.79 -19.83 14.15
N PRO A 124 -8.00 -20.03 13.61
CA PRO A 124 -9.20 -20.22 14.41
C PRO A 124 -9.08 -21.42 15.37
N ASN A 125 -9.79 -21.36 16.49
CA ASN A 125 -9.82 -22.46 17.45
C ASN A 125 -10.90 -23.51 17.07
N TYR A 126 -10.77 -24.06 15.86
CA TYR A 126 -11.60 -25.18 15.41
C TYR A 126 -10.85 -26.51 15.55
N GLU A 127 -11.59 -27.60 15.53
CA GLU A 127 -11.01 -28.92 15.38
C GLU A 127 -10.69 -29.17 13.92
N TYR A 128 -9.40 -29.29 13.63
CA TYR A 128 -8.90 -29.59 12.29
C TYR A 128 -8.34 -30.99 12.26
N THR A 129 -8.55 -31.71 11.16
CA THR A 129 -7.76 -32.90 10.87
C THR A 129 -6.30 -32.51 10.62
N GLU A 130 -5.38 -33.48 10.80
CA GLU A 130 -3.94 -33.25 10.55
C GLU A 130 -3.69 -32.77 9.14
N GLU A 131 -4.43 -33.33 8.17
CA GLU A 131 -4.33 -32.96 6.76
C GLU A 131 -4.82 -31.54 6.48
N GLN A 132 -5.96 -31.17 7.04
CA GLN A 132 -6.49 -29.79 6.92
C GLN A 132 -5.51 -28.76 7.49
N LEU A 133 -4.99 -29.04 8.68
CA LEU A 133 -4.03 -28.18 9.34
C LEU A 133 -2.74 -28.04 8.54
N TYR A 134 -2.26 -29.14 7.93
CA TYR A 134 -1.09 -29.12 7.06
C TYR A 134 -1.29 -28.16 5.87
N TYR A 135 -2.41 -28.24 5.16
CA TYR A 135 -2.67 -27.36 3.99
C TYR A 135 -2.86 -25.89 4.39
N ILE A 136 -3.53 -25.62 5.52
CA ILE A 136 -3.68 -24.28 6.07
C ILE A 136 -2.30 -23.67 6.36
N LEU A 137 -1.46 -24.40 7.08
CA LEU A 137 -0.13 -23.93 7.44
C LEU A 137 0.79 -23.78 6.22
N LEU A 138 0.66 -24.67 5.23
CA LEU A 138 1.39 -24.56 3.96
C LEU A 138 1.00 -23.30 3.19
N HIS A 139 -0.29 -22.98 3.16
CA HIS A 139 -0.81 -21.77 2.53
C HIS A 139 -0.22 -20.51 3.20
N GLU A 140 -0.33 -20.39 4.51
CA GLU A 140 0.20 -19.26 5.27
C GLU A 140 1.73 -19.15 5.18
N TYR A 141 2.41 -20.29 5.14
CA TYR A 141 3.86 -20.33 4.92
C TYR A 141 4.26 -19.82 3.53
N THR A 142 3.43 -20.06 2.51
CA THR A 142 3.67 -19.53 1.16
C THR A 142 3.64 -18.00 1.15
N HIS A 143 2.67 -17.38 1.85
CA HIS A 143 2.63 -15.94 2.04
C HIS A 143 3.87 -15.38 2.75
N TYR A 144 4.35 -16.10 3.77
CA TYR A 144 5.61 -15.75 4.44
C TYR A 144 6.80 -15.80 3.48
N LYS A 145 6.95 -16.89 2.71
CA LYS A 145 8.04 -17.11 1.77
C LYS A 145 8.06 -16.06 0.65
N ASN A 146 6.91 -15.70 0.14
CA ASN A 146 6.74 -14.69 -0.91
C ASN A 146 6.92 -13.25 -0.39
N LYS A 147 7.04 -13.06 0.94
CA LYS A 147 7.13 -11.73 1.56
C LYS A 147 5.92 -10.83 1.31
N ASP A 148 4.73 -11.41 1.23
CA ASP A 148 3.49 -10.71 0.89
C ASP A 148 3.17 -9.57 1.84
N LEU A 149 3.52 -9.69 3.13
CA LEU A 149 3.40 -8.60 4.10
C LEU A 149 4.23 -7.36 3.73
N TRP A 150 5.43 -7.58 3.15
CA TRP A 150 6.27 -6.49 2.66
C TRP A 150 5.69 -5.82 1.42
N VAL A 151 5.15 -6.62 0.51
CA VAL A 151 4.46 -6.10 -0.68
C VAL A 151 3.24 -5.28 -0.28
N LYS A 152 2.42 -5.78 0.66
CA LYS A 152 1.27 -5.04 1.21
C LYS A 152 1.69 -3.73 1.88
N LEU A 153 2.78 -3.73 2.66
CA LEU A 153 3.33 -2.51 3.25
C LEU A 153 3.74 -1.50 2.19
N LEU A 154 4.50 -1.96 1.18
CA LEU A 154 4.97 -1.10 0.09
C LEU A 154 3.80 -0.46 -0.67
N CYS A 155 2.77 -1.23 -1.00
CA CYS A 155 1.57 -0.71 -1.65
C CYS A 155 0.85 0.34 -0.80
N ASN A 156 0.77 0.12 0.53
CA ASN A 156 0.19 1.12 1.43
C ASN A 156 1.04 2.40 1.47
N LEU A 157 2.38 2.30 1.48
CA LEU A 157 3.27 3.46 1.40
C LEU A 157 3.07 4.25 0.09
N PHE A 158 2.91 3.55 -1.04
CA PHE A 158 2.56 4.21 -2.31
C PHE A 158 1.21 4.92 -2.23
N CYS A 159 0.19 4.31 -1.61
CA CYS A 159 -1.10 4.97 -1.40
C CYS A 159 -0.99 6.23 -0.53
N ILE A 160 -0.09 6.24 0.46
CA ILE A 160 0.16 7.40 1.31
C ILE A 160 0.84 8.52 0.53
N VAL A 161 1.91 8.21 -0.22
CA VAL A 161 2.68 9.21 -0.97
C VAL A 161 1.87 9.81 -2.12
N PHE A 162 1.12 8.96 -2.82
CA PHE A 162 0.30 9.34 -3.98
C PHE A 162 -1.20 9.40 -3.64
N TRP A 163 -1.52 9.84 -2.43
CA TRP A 163 -2.88 9.84 -1.88
C TRP A 163 -3.92 10.53 -2.77
N TRP A 164 -3.49 11.48 -3.58
CA TRP A 164 -4.31 12.24 -4.52
C TRP A 164 -4.62 11.48 -5.83
N ASN A 165 -3.90 10.39 -6.12
CA ASN A 165 -4.08 9.63 -7.36
C ASN A 165 -5.04 8.45 -7.14
N PRO A 166 -6.25 8.46 -7.78
CA PRO A 166 -7.22 7.38 -7.58
C PRO A 166 -6.74 6.02 -8.12
N ILE A 167 -5.86 6.00 -9.13
CA ILE A 167 -5.37 4.76 -9.75
C ILE A 167 -4.55 3.95 -8.76
N ILE A 168 -3.82 4.61 -7.85
CA ILE A 168 -2.96 3.92 -6.89
C ILE A 168 -3.76 3.00 -5.94
N TYR A 169 -5.04 3.31 -5.69
CA TYR A 169 -5.90 2.51 -4.83
C TYR A 169 -6.39 1.20 -5.47
N LEU A 170 -6.11 0.98 -6.75
CA LEU A 170 -6.36 -0.31 -7.41
C LEU A 170 -5.32 -1.35 -6.99
N LEU A 171 -4.06 -0.94 -6.70
CA LEU A 171 -2.97 -1.83 -6.30
C LEU A 171 -3.32 -2.73 -5.11
N PRO A 172 -3.82 -2.22 -3.96
CA PRO A 172 -4.16 -3.09 -2.84
C PRO A 172 -5.42 -3.93 -3.08
N LYS A 173 -6.30 -3.56 -4.00
CA LYS A 173 -7.47 -4.37 -4.36
C LYS A 173 -7.06 -5.62 -5.12
N ASP A 174 -6.20 -5.48 -6.12
CA ASP A 174 -5.70 -6.58 -6.92
C ASP A 174 -4.88 -7.56 -6.06
N LEU A 175 -4.05 -7.03 -5.16
CA LEU A 175 -3.30 -7.85 -4.20
C LEU A 175 -4.19 -8.64 -3.24
N ASN A 176 -5.29 -8.06 -2.75
CA ASN A 176 -6.23 -8.78 -1.90
C ASN A 176 -7.10 -9.79 -2.65
N ALA A 177 -7.19 -9.70 -3.98
CA ALA A 177 -7.88 -10.67 -4.82
C ALA A 177 -6.97 -11.85 -5.22
N ILE A 178 -5.65 -11.66 -5.21
CA ILE A 178 -4.65 -12.66 -5.61
C ILE A 178 -4.08 -13.40 -4.39
N LEU A 179 -4.10 -12.77 -3.22
CA LEU A 179 -3.57 -13.26 -1.95
C LEU A 179 -4.68 -13.60 -0.96
#